data_b5b0b6b5e18d1fdd78ffe8158346b464
#
_entry.id   b5b0b6b5e18d1fdd78ffe8158346b464
#
_cell.length_a   1.000
_cell.length_b   1.000
_cell.length_c   1.000
_cell.angle_alpha   90.00
_cell.angle_beta   90.00
_cell.angle_gamma   90.00
#
_symmetry.space_group_name_H-M   'P 1'
#
loop_
_entity.id
_entity.type
_entity.pdbx_description
1 polymer ?
#
loop_
_entity_poly.entity_id
_entity_poly.type
_entity_poly.pdbx_seq_one_letter_code
_entity_poly.pdbx_strand_id
1 'polypeptide(L)'
;MKKSDFDFELPEELIAQTPIQQRDHSRLMHLDKQTGEISHEHFYDLPRFLKKGDCLVLNDSRVLPARLIGCRSTGGSVELVLLRDLGEGRWECLSRPGRKTKPGTELSFGDGELTATVESVAEGGNRIVQFHYEGIFLEVLERLGKMPLPPYIKEELQDAERYQTVYSREIGSAAAPTAGLHFTRELLDQIESMGVNVCYVTLHVGLGTFRPVKEDEIENHEMHSEFCIIPERTARIVTETKRAGGRVIAVGTTSCRTLESFANEDGSLPVSSGWTNIFIYPGYRFKCIDALITNFHLPESTLIMLVSALAGREHVLNAYKCAVEEKYRFFSFGDAMMIE
;
A
#
# COMPACT_ATOMS: atom_id res chain seq x y z
N MET A 1 23.34 3.84 8.03
CA MET A 1 22.85 2.48 8.41
C MET A 1 22.88 1.60 7.19
N LYS A 2 23.15 0.31 7.38
CA LYS A 2 23.17 -0.63 6.24
C LYS A 2 21.79 -1.27 6.04
N LYS A 3 21.48 -1.58 4.80
CA LYS A 3 20.29 -2.32 4.42
C LYS A 3 20.22 -3.66 5.16
N SER A 4 21.35 -4.37 5.28
CA SER A 4 21.49 -5.64 6.01
C SER A 4 21.18 -5.54 7.52
N ASP A 5 21.16 -4.33 8.10
CA ASP A 5 20.77 -4.14 9.49
C ASP A 5 19.27 -4.43 9.72
N PHE A 6 18.50 -4.58 8.63
CA PHE A 6 17.05 -4.86 8.61
C PHE A 6 16.73 -6.24 7.99
N ASP A 7 17.73 -7.10 7.94
CA ASP A 7 17.59 -8.47 7.46
C ASP A 7 17.08 -9.40 8.57
N PHE A 8 16.27 -10.37 8.19
CA PHE A 8 15.84 -11.49 9.02
C PHE A 8 15.49 -12.68 8.14
N GLU A 9 15.60 -13.88 8.69
CA GLU A 9 15.26 -15.10 7.97
C GLU A 9 13.74 -15.24 7.85
N LEU A 10 13.23 -15.25 6.61
CA LEU A 10 11.82 -15.44 6.31
C LEU A 10 11.61 -16.68 5.43
N PRO A 11 11.04 -17.78 5.97
CA PRO A 11 10.64 -18.93 5.19
C PRO A 11 9.59 -18.58 4.11
N GLU A 12 9.79 -19.05 2.87
CA GLU A 12 8.91 -18.72 1.73
C GLU A 12 7.46 -19.17 1.98
N GLU A 13 7.26 -20.27 2.71
CA GLU A 13 5.95 -20.81 3.06
C GLU A 13 5.11 -19.89 3.96
N LEU A 14 5.73 -18.93 4.65
CA LEU A 14 5.01 -17.94 5.45
C LEU A 14 4.48 -16.76 4.63
N ILE A 15 4.88 -16.63 3.37
CA ILE A 15 4.38 -15.61 2.46
C ILE A 15 2.97 -15.99 2.01
N ALA A 16 1.97 -15.26 2.48
CA ALA A 16 0.57 -15.55 2.19
C ALA A 16 0.25 -15.39 0.70
N GLN A 17 -0.25 -16.45 0.08
CA GLN A 17 -0.62 -16.44 -1.34
C GLN A 17 -2.09 -16.08 -1.55
N THR A 18 -2.94 -16.33 -0.56
CA THR A 18 -4.40 -16.09 -0.61
C THR A 18 -4.88 -15.37 0.65
N PRO A 19 -5.93 -14.52 0.54
CA PRO A 19 -6.51 -13.90 1.71
C PRO A 19 -7.22 -14.94 2.60
N ILE A 20 -7.22 -14.71 3.91
CA ILE A 20 -8.02 -15.49 4.86
C ILE A 20 -9.52 -15.30 4.56
N GLN A 21 -10.34 -16.31 4.82
CA GLN A 21 -11.77 -16.30 4.45
C GLN A 21 -12.52 -15.11 5.07
N GLN A 22 -12.39 -14.89 6.36
CA GLN A 22 -12.95 -13.74 7.08
C GLN A 22 -11.82 -12.73 7.34
N ARG A 23 -12.00 -11.48 6.88
CA ARG A 23 -10.93 -10.46 6.88
C ARG A 23 -10.38 -10.19 8.28
N ASP A 24 -11.25 -10.04 9.25
CA ASP A 24 -10.93 -9.72 10.65
C ASP A 24 -10.49 -10.90 11.51
N HIS A 25 -10.46 -12.11 10.94
CA HIS A 25 -9.94 -13.32 11.61
C HIS A 25 -8.43 -13.54 11.38
N SER A 26 -7.74 -12.64 10.67
CA SER A 26 -6.28 -12.63 10.65
C SER A 26 -5.73 -12.44 12.06
N ARG A 27 -4.53 -12.95 12.32
CA ARG A 27 -3.85 -12.70 13.60
C ARG A 27 -3.41 -11.23 13.68
N LEU A 28 -3.38 -10.72 14.89
CA LEU A 28 -2.86 -9.40 15.20
C LEU A 28 -1.77 -9.54 16.24
N MET A 29 -0.54 -9.16 15.91
CA MET A 29 0.53 -9.00 16.87
C MET A 29 0.48 -7.58 17.42
N HIS A 30 0.30 -7.42 18.72
CA HIS A 30 0.43 -6.13 19.38
C HIS A 30 1.86 -5.99 19.91
N LEU A 31 2.51 -4.88 19.59
CA LEU A 31 3.86 -4.52 20.01
C LEU A 31 3.83 -3.18 20.74
N ASP A 32 4.17 -3.19 22.02
CA ASP A 32 4.47 -1.96 22.76
C ASP A 32 5.83 -1.43 22.31
N LYS A 33 5.82 -0.23 21.70
CA LYS A 33 7.03 0.39 21.11
C LYS A 33 8.05 0.84 22.16
N GLN A 34 7.63 1.01 23.42
CA GLN A 34 8.52 1.48 24.50
C GLN A 34 9.22 0.31 25.18
N THR A 35 8.48 -0.76 25.45
CA THR A 35 8.98 -1.93 26.21
C THR A 35 9.45 -3.06 25.32
N GLY A 36 8.93 -3.14 24.07
CA GLY A 36 9.13 -4.28 23.18
C GLY A 36 8.27 -5.51 23.54
N GLU A 37 7.33 -5.36 24.49
CA GLU A 37 6.41 -6.44 24.84
C GLU A 37 5.48 -6.80 23.69
N ILE A 38 5.26 -8.11 23.51
CA ILE A 38 4.45 -8.67 22.43
C ILE A 38 3.26 -9.42 23.02
N SER A 39 2.07 -9.19 22.46
CA SER A 39 0.92 -10.07 22.67
C SER A 39 0.33 -10.54 21.33
N HIS A 40 -0.38 -11.67 21.39
CA HIS A 40 -0.94 -12.35 20.22
C HIS A 40 -2.45 -12.35 20.32
N GLU A 41 -3.09 -11.69 19.36
CA GLU A 41 -4.53 -11.46 19.30
C GLU A 41 -5.05 -11.83 17.90
N HIS A 42 -6.32 -11.57 17.64
CA HIS A 42 -6.91 -11.56 16.31
C HIS A 42 -7.34 -10.14 15.93
N PHE A 43 -7.50 -9.87 14.66
CA PHE A 43 -7.80 -8.52 14.20
C PHE A 43 -9.16 -8.01 14.70
N TYR A 44 -10.14 -8.90 14.93
CA TYR A 44 -11.42 -8.54 15.55
C TYR A 44 -11.29 -8.07 17.02
N ASP A 45 -10.14 -8.31 17.68
CA ASP A 45 -9.83 -7.80 19.02
C ASP A 45 -9.30 -6.37 19.01
N LEU A 46 -9.05 -5.78 17.83
CA LEU A 46 -8.53 -4.41 17.68
C LEU A 46 -9.28 -3.36 18.54
N PRO A 47 -10.62 -3.41 18.69
CA PRO A 47 -11.32 -2.45 19.55
C PRO A 47 -10.82 -2.39 21.00
N ARG A 48 -10.20 -3.45 21.52
CA ARG A 48 -9.63 -3.49 22.90
C ARG A 48 -8.42 -2.54 23.06
N PHE A 49 -7.75 -2.20 21.98
CA PHE A 49 -6.57 -1.33 21.95
C PHE A 49 -6.92 0.13 21.59
N LEU A 50 -8.18 0.38 21.26
CA LEU A 50 -8.68 1.71 20.89
C LEU A 50 -9.50 2.31 22.03
N LYS A 51 -9.50 3.63 22.14
CA LYS A 51 -10.26 4.38 23.14
C LYS A 51 -10.98 5.57 22.54
N LYS A 52 -12.06 5.99 23.19
CA LYS A 52 -12.80 7.19 22.83
C LYS A 52 -11.85 8.37 22.66
N GLY A 53 -11.99 9.08 21.54
CA GLY A 53 -11.17 10.25 21.20
C GLY A 53 -9.93 9.92 20.36
N ASP A 54 -9.62 8.63 20.12
CA ASP A 54 -8.63 8.24 19.12
C ASP A 54 -9.12 8.60 17.70
N CYS A 55 -8.19 8.76 16.77
CA CYS A 55 -8.45 8.96 15.36
C CYS A 55 -7.75 7.86 14.54
N LEU A 56 -8.51 7.00 13.90
CA LEU A 56 -8.04 5.95 12.99
C LEU A 56 -8.04 6.51 11.57
N VAL A 57 -6.88 6.53 10.91
CA VAL A 57 -6.73 7.10 9.55
C VAL A 57 -6.38 6.00 8.56
N LEU A 58 -7.27 5.81 7.58
CA LEU A 58 -7.20 4.76 6.57
C LEU A 58 -6.95 5.35 5.18
N ASN A 59 -6.32 4.57 4.29
CA ASN A 59 -6.15 4.95 2.89
C ASN A 59 -7.29 4.36 2.05
N ASP A 60 -8.12 5.23 1.44
CA ASP A 60 -9.30 4.86 0.68
C ASP A 60 -9.06 4.67 -0.83
N SER A 61 -7.80 4.59 -1.24
CA SER A 61 -7.49 4.32 -2.64
C SER A 61 -8.03 2.97 -3.10
N ARG A 62 -8.52 2.93 -4.35
CA ARG A 62 -9.02 1.74 -5.02
C ARG A 62 -8.09 1.32 -6.13
N VAL A 63 -7.76 0.04 -6.18
CA VAL A 63 -6.87 -0.52 -7.20
C VAL A 63 -7.61 -0.60 -8.53
N LEU A 64 -6.94 -0.13 -9.57
CA LEU A 64 -7.38 -0.34 -10.95
C LEU A 64 -7.11 -1.79 -11.39
N PRO A 65 -7.97 -2.41 -12.22
CA PRO A 65 -7.61 -3.64 -12.93
C PRO A 65 -6.60 -3.33 -14.04
N ALA A 66 -5.44 -2.84 -13.62
CA ALA A 66 -4.45 -2.18 -14.45
C ALA A 66 -3.56 -3.14 -15.25
N ARG A 67 -3.74 -4.46 -15.11
CA ARG A 67 -2.94 -5.47 -15.81
C ARG A 67 -3.69 -5.97 -17.04
N LEU A 68 -3.22 -5.58 -18.21
CA LEU A 68 -3.77 -5.95 -19.50
C LEU A 68 -2.92 -7.02 -20.16
N ILE A 69 -3.55 -8.11 -20.60
CA ILE A 69 -2.90 -9.19 -21.36
C ILE A 69 -3.46 -9.19 -22.78
N GLY A 70 -2.59 -9.06 -23.77
CA GLY A 70 -2.97 -8.98 -25.15
C GLY A 70 -1.89 -9.50 -26.09
N CYS A 71 -1.95 -9.07 -27.33
CA CYS A 71 -0.99 -9.44 -28.37
C CYS A 71 -0.48 -8.22 -29.14
N ARG A 72 0.70 -8.38 -29.72
CA ARG A 72 1.24 -7.44 -30.72
C ARG A 72 0.67 -7.77 -32.09
N SER A 73 0.61 -6.80 -32.99
CA SER A 73 0.21 -6.99 -34.40
C SER A 73 0.97 -8.14 -35.09
N THR A 74 2.19 -8.46 -34.61
CA THR A 74 3.00 -9.59 -35.06
C THR A 74 2.64 -10.95 -34.41
N GLY A 75 1.57 -11.03 -33.59
CA GLY A 75 1.06 -12.25 -32.97
C GLY A 75 1.72 -12.66 -31.65
N GLY A 76 2.71 -11.94 -31.15
CA GLY A 76 3.37 -12.29 -29.87
C GLY A 76 2.63 -11.70 -28.67
N SER A 77 2.47 -12.49 -27.60
CA SER A 77 1.88 -12.06 -26.35
C SER A 77 2.58 -10.82 -25.75
N VAL A 78 1.80 -9.96 -25.13
CA VAL A 78 2.25 -8.79 -24.39
C VAL A 78 1.42 -8.63 -23.13
N GLU A 79 2.09 -8.19 -22.07
CA GLU A 79 1.47 -7.73 -20.83
C GLU A 79 1.80 -6.25 -20.65
N LEU A 80 0.78 -5.44 -20.39
CA LEU A 80 0.94 -4.07 -19.92
C LEU A 80 0.40 -3.97 -18.49
N VAL A 81 1.09 -3.18 -17.65
CA VAL A 81 0.55 -2.75 -16.36
C VAL A 81 0.55 -1.23 -16.36
N LEU A 82 -0.64 -0.64 -16.26
CA LEU A 82 -0.82 0.81 -16.19
C LEU A 82 -0.24 1.36 -14.89
N LEU A 83 0.53 2.45 -14.98
CA LEU A 83 1.19 3.07 -13.84
C LEU A 83 0.65 4.46 -13.53
N ARG A 84 0.55 5.29 -14.56
CA ARG A 84 0.17 6.70 -14.42
C ARG A 84 -0.61 7.15 -15.65
N ASP A 85 -1.76 7.76 -15.39
CA ASP A 85 -2.53 8.47 -16.41
C ASP A 85 -1.81 9.77 -16.78
N LEU A 86 -1.60 9.99 -18.06
CA LEU A 86 -0.99 11.19 -18.65
C LEU A 86 -2.03 12.08 -19.35
N GLY A 87 -3.30 11.69 -19.27
CA GLY A 87 -4.41 12.35 -19.96
C GLY A 87 -4.54 11.93 -21.43
N GLU A 88 -5.71 12.23 -22.01
CA GLU A 88 -6.03 11.98 -23.42
C GLU A 88 -5.83 10.53 -23.88
N GLY A 89 -6.08 9.55 -22.98
CA GLY A 89 -5.89 8.13 -23.26
C GLY A 89 -4.43 7.67 -23.29
N ARG A 90 -3.49 8.53 -22.88
CA ARG A 90 -2.07 8.17 -22.74
C ARG A 90 -1.74 7.72 -21.34
N TRP A 91 -0.98 6.64 -21.26
CA TRP A 91 -0.56 6.06 -20.00
C TRP A 91 0.92 5.70 -19.99
N GLU A 92 1.55 5.90 -18.85
CA GLU A 92 2.84 5.28 -18.58
C GLU A 92 2.58 3.85 -18.10
N CYS A 93 3.23 2.86 -18.73
CA CYS A 93 3.00 1.43 -18.49
C CYS A 93 4.31 0.68 -18.31
N LEU A 94 4.31 -0.32 -17.42
CA LEU A 94 5.26 -1.43 -17.53
C LEU A 94 4.84 -2.33 -18.70
N SER A 95 5.83 -2.86 -19.42
CA SER A 95 5.57 -3.78 -20.54
C SER A 95 6.44 -5.02 -20.45
N ARG A 96 5.83 -6.18 -20.65
CA ARG A 96 6.51 -7.49 -20.75
C ARG A 96 6.09 -8.22 -22.04
N PRO A 97 7.04 -8.62 -22.88
CA PRO A 97 8.49 -8.40 -22.84
C PRO A 97 8.87 -6.98 -23.34
N GLY A 98 9.56 -6.20 -22.51
CA GLY A 98 9.93 -4.81 -22.81
C GLY A 98 10.76 -4.64 -24.10
N ARG A 99 11.65 -5.60 -24.42
CA ARG A 99 12.49 -5.55 -25.64
C ARG A 99 11.70 -5.63 -26.95
N LYS A 100 10.46 -6.13 -26.91
CA LYS A 100 9.60 -6.34 -28.07
C LYS A 100 8.49 -5.30 -28.21
N THR A 101 8.38 -4.36 -27.28
CA THR A 101 7.43 -3.24 -27.29
C THR A 101 8.19 -1.92 -27.48
N LYS A 102 8.65 -1.71 -28.72
CA LYS A 102 9.36 -0.51 -29.15
C LYS A 102 8.36 0.56 -29.60
N PRO A 103 8.76 1.84 -29.65
CA PRO A 103 7.93 2.88 -30.25
C PRO A 103 7.40 2.46 -31.63
N GLY A 104 6.13 2.74 -31.90
CA GLY A 104 5.41 2.32 -33.11
C GLY A 104 4.84 0.90 -33.04
N THR A 105 5.04 0.15 -31.96
CA THR A 105 4.40 -1.19 -31.79
C THR A 105 2.92 -1.03 -31.53
N GLU A 106 2.10 -1.71 -32.33
CA GLU A 106 0.64 -1.78 -32.11
C GLU A 106 0.29 -3.01 -31.29
N LEU A 107 -0.62 -2.82 -30.35
CA LEU A 107 -1.09 -3.79 -29.37
C LEU A 107 -2.61 -3.93 -29.45
N SER A 108 -3.12 -5.13 -29.18
CA SER A 108 -4.54 -5.43 -29.15
C SER A 108 -4.90 -6.27 -27.93
N PHE A 109 -6.03 -5.96 -27.30
CA PHE A 109 -6.58 -6.59 -26.11
C PHE A 109 -8.06 -6.88 -26.34
N GLY A 110 -8.58 -7.99 -25.77
CA GLY A 110 -10.00 -8.32 -25.83
C GLY A 110 -10.55 -8.41 -27.26
N ASP A 111 -9.88 -9.22 -28.12
CA ASP A 111 -10.30 -9.42 -29.53
C ASP A 111 -10.44 -8.09 -30.33
N GLY A 112 -9.67 -7.07 -29.92
CA GLY A 112 -9.65 -5.75 -30.59
C GLY A 112 -10.56 -4.68 -29.97
N GLU A 113 -11.26 -4.99 -28.89
CA GLU A 113 -12.05 -4.01 -28.14
C GLU A 113 -11.21 -2.83 -27.62
N LEU A 114 -9.97 -3.11 -27.23
CA LEU A 114 -8.99 -2.12 -26.82
C LEU A 114 -7.73 -2.29 -27.67
N THR A 115 -7.31 -1.22 -28.34
CA THR A 115 -6.03 -1.20 -29.06
C THR A 115 -5.12 -0.12 -28.47
N ALA A 116 -3.83 -0.25 -28.72
CA ALA A 116 -2.87 0.72 -28.21
C ALA A 116 -1.63 0.82 -29.09
N THR A 117 -1.03 2.01 -29.11
CA THR A 117 0.23 2.29 -29.78
C THR A 117 1.29 2.69 -28.77
N VAL A 118 2.45 2.06 -28.80
CA VAL A 118 3.60 2.48 -27.99
C VAL A 118 4.19 3.74 -28.62
N GLU A 119 4.12 4.88 -27.91
CA GLU A 119 4.63 6.16 -28.42
C GLU A 119 6.13 6.31 -28.16
N SER A 120 6.56 6.02 -26.93
CA SER A 120 7.95 6.26 -26.52
C SER A 120 8.36 5.34 -25.37
N VAL A 121 9.65 5.40 -25.02
CA VAL A 121 10.23 4.76 -23.82
C VAL A 121 10.57 5.85 -22.82
N ALA A 122 9.95 5.79 -21.65
CA ALA A 122 10.23 6.70 -20.55
C ALA A 122 11.50 6.31 -19.79
N GLU A 123 11.96 7.20 -18.91
CA GLU A 123 13.04 6.93 -17.97
C GLU A 123 12.70 5.69 -17.12
N GLY A 124 13.70 4.84 -16.87
CA GLY A 124 13.49 3.56 -16.17
C GLY A 124 12.93 2.43 -17.05
N GLY A 125 12.74 2.66 -18.36
CA GLY A 125 12.36 1.62 -19.32
C GLY A 125 10.85 1.38 -19.43
N ASN A 126 10.01 2.15 -18.77
CA ASN A 126 8.55 2.14 -18.94
C ASN A 126 8.17 2.57 -20.36
N ARG A 127 6.94 2.31 -20.75
CA ARG A 127 6.39 2.69 -22.06
C ARG A 127 5.35 3.78 -21.88
N ILE A 128 5.40 4.79 -22.73
CA ILE A 128 4.27 5.70 -22.94
C ILE A 128 3.42 5.09 -24.04
N VAL A 129 2.16 4.82 -23.71
CA VAL A 129 1.24 4.08 -24.55
C VAL A 129 -0.02 4.91 -24.75
N GLN A 130 -0.39 5.14 -26.03
CA GLN A 130 -1.66 5.74 -26.41
C GLN A 130 -2.69 4.62 -26.59
N PHE A 131 -3.76 4.65 -25.82
CA PHE A 131 -4.89 3.72 -25.95
C PHE A 131 -5.96 4.28 -26.87
N HIS A 132 -6.59 3.38 -27.64
CA HIS A 132 -7.71 3.66 -28.55
C HIS A 132 -8.86 2.73 -28.19
N TYR A 133 -10.00 3.30 -27.83
CA TYR A 133 -11.18 2.60 -27.33
C TYR A 133 -12.44 3.41 -27.62
N GLU A 134 -13.60 2.75 -27.53
CA GLU A 134 -14.90 3.41 -27.58
C GLU A 134 -15.50 3.45 -26.16
N GLY A 135 -16.19 4.56 -25.83
CA GLY A 135 -16.84 4.73 -24.54
C GLY A 135 -15.93 5.18 -23.40
N ILE A 136 -16.11 4.62 -22.21
CA ILE A 136 -15.39 5.00 -20.98
C ILE A 136 -14.25 4.02 -20.73
N PHE A 137 -13.02 4.53 -20.66
CA PHE A 137 -11.82 3.70 -20.48
C PHE A 137 -11.86 2.79 -19.25
N LEU A 138 -12.38 3.31 -18.14
CA LEU A 138 -12.48 2.53 -16.90
C LEU A 138 -13.40 1.30 -17.06
N GLU A 139 -14.51 1.44 -17.80
CA GLU A 139 -15.40 0.31 -18.09
C GLU A 139 -14.71 -0.74 -18.97
N VAL A 140 -13.89 -0.30 -19.94
CA VAL A 140 -13.08 -1.21 -20.76
C VAL A 140 -12.06 -1.93 -19.89
N LEU A 141 -11.40 -1.22 -18.97
CA LEU A 141 -10.46 -1.82 -18.02
C LEU A 141 -11.13 -2.83 -17.08
N GLU A 142 -12.35 -2.56 -16.60
CA GLU A 142 -13.10 -3.50 -15.75
C GLU A 142 -13.41 -4.82 -16.48
N ARG A 143 -13.63 -4.78 -17.81
CA ARG A 143 -13.87 -5.99 -18.61
C ARG A 143 -12.61 -6.74 -18.98
N LEU A 144 -11.56 -6.06 -19.36
CA LEU A 144 -10.34 -6.65 -19.94
C LEU A 144 -9.17 -6.77 -18.98
N GLY A 145 -9.15 -5.92 -17.97
CA GLY A 145 -8.05 -5.83 -17.02
C GLY A 145 -8.10 -6.89 -15.94
N LYS A 146 -6.93 -7.25 -15.46
CA LYS A 146 -6.76 -8.10 -14.28
C LYS A 146 -6.17 -7.27 -13.12
N MET A 147 -6.44 -7.71 -11.89
CA MET A 147 -5.88 -7.12 -10.71
C MET A 147 -4.33 -7.24 -10.73
N PRO A 148 -3.58 -6.14 -10.59
CA PRO A 148 -2.12 -6.15 -10.60
C PRO A 148 -1.60 -6.60 -9.23
N LEU A 149 -1.61 -7.90 -8.96
CA LEU A 149 -1.09 -8.45 -7.71
C LEU A 149 0.43 -8.26 -7.62
N PRO A 150 0.97 -8.11 -6.41
CA PRO A 150 2.42 -8.09 -6.17
C PRO A 150 3.11 -9.33 -6.71
N PRO A 151 4.40 -9.23 -7.13
CA PRO A 151 5.10 -10.33 -7.81
C PRO A 151 5.36 -11.56 -6.95
N TYR A 152 5.27 -11.46 -5.63
CA TYR A 152 5.40 -12.59 -4.71
C TYR A 152 4.09 -13.39 -4.53
N ILE A 153 2.95 -12.90 -5.02
CA ILE A 153 1.70 -13.65 -5.10
C ILE A 153 1.68 -14.37 -6.44
N LYS A 154 1.80 -15.69 -6.39
CA LYS A 154 1.83 -16.59 -7.56
C LYS A 154 0.46 -17.19 -7.86
N GLU A 155 -0.40 -17.26 -6.84
CA GLU A 155 -1.76 -17.80 -6.92
C GLU A 155 -2.70 -16.81 -7.62
N GLU A 156 -3.63 -17.32 -8.42
CA GLU A 156 -4.65 -16.51 -9.08
C GLU A 156 -5.75 -16.15 -8.06
N LEU A 157 -6.05 -14.88 -7.96
CA LEU A 157 -7.11 -14.38 -7.08
C LEU A 157 -8.48 -14.69 -7.69
N GLN A 158 -9.29 -15.49 -7.02
CA GLN A 158 -10.62 -15.91 -7.50
C GLN A 158 -11.64 -14.76 -7.43
N ASP A 159 -11.51 -13.88 -6.45
CA ASP A 159 -12.37 -12.71 -6.25
C ASP A 159 -11.49 -11.46 -6.14
N ALA A 160 -11.55 -10.61 -7.17
CA ALA A 160 -10.78 -9.37 -7.26
C ALA A 160 -11.07 -8.39 -6.10
N GLU A 161 -12.29 -8.38 -5.57
CA GLU A 161 -12.69 -7.53 -4.44
C GLU A 161 -11.96 -7.93 -3.13
N ARG A 162 -11.36 -9.11 -3.06
CA ARG A 162 -10.52 -9.50 -1.92
C ARG A 162 -9.20 -8.72 -1.87
N TYR A 163 -8.77 -8.11 -2.97
CA TYR A 163 -7.63 -7.18 -3.03
C TYR A 163 -8.06 -5.71 -3.02
N GLN A 164 -9.26 -5.44 -2.50
CA GLN A 164 -9.80 -4.10 -2.24
C GLN A 164 -10.19 -3.99 -0.77
N THR A 165 -10.01 -2.80 -0.18
CA THR A 165 -10.57 -2.52 1.14
C THR A 165 -12.09 -2.35 1.05
N VAL A 166 -12.82 -2.64 2.12
CA VAL A 166 -14.28 -2.49 2.15
C VAL A 166 -14.74 -1.03 2.02
N TYR A 167 -13.83 -0.08 2.19
CA TYR A 167 -14.06 1.36 2.12
C TYR A 167 -13.36 2.04 0.94
N SER A 168 -12.75 1.28 0.03
CA SER A 168 -12.07 1.83 -1.16
C SER A 168 -13.03 2.59 -2.07
N ARG A 169 -12.62 3.78 -2.53
CA ARG A 169 -13.43 4.61 -3.44
C ARG A 169 -12.61 5.40 -4.46
N GLU A 170 -11.46 5.96 -4.07
CA GLU A 170 -10.65 6.83 -4.92
C GLU A 170 -9.80 5.99 -5.88
N ILE A 171 -10.28 5.85 -7.12
CA ILE A 171 -9.66 5.00 -8.14
C ILE A 171 -8.33 5.61 -8.60
N GLY A 172 -7.30 4.78 -8.82
CA GLY A 172 -6.01 5.25 -9.37
C GLY A 172 -4.78 4.54 -8.80
N SER A 173 -4.97 3.62 -7.86
CA SER A 173 -3.86 2.89 -7.23
C SER A 173 -3.45 1.66 -8.04
N ALA A 174 -2.14 1.40 -8.13
CA ALA A 174 -1.60 0.17 -8.73
C ALA A 174 -1.50 -0.98 -7.71
N ALA A 175 -1.68 -0.72 -6.41
CA ALA A 175 -1.70 -1.73 -5.36
C ALA A 175 -2.65 -1.32 -4.23
N ALA A 176 -3.19 -2.31 -3.51
CA ALA A 176 -4.07 -2.06 -2.37
C ALA A 176 -3.30 -1.57 -1.15
N PRO A 177 -3.90 -0.74 -0.29
CA PRO A 177 -3.39 -0.44 1.05
C PRO A 177 -3.69 -1.63 1.97
N THR A 178 -2.80 -2.63 1.94
CA THR A 178 -3.07 -4.00 2.39
C THR A 178 -3.39 -4.14 3.88
N ALA A 179 -2.88 -3.24 4.73
CA ALA A 179 -3.28 -3.22 6.15
C ALA A 179 -4.79 -2.92 6.35
N GLY A 180 -5.42 -2.27 5.37
CA GLY A 180 -6.86 -2.03 5.36
C GLY A 180 -7.69 -3.26 4.98
N LEU A 181 -7.08 -4.30 4.41
CA LEU A 181 -7.79 -5.52 3.99
C LEU A 181 -8.34 -6.33 5.15
N HIS A 182 -7.83 -6.12 6.36
CA HIS A 182 -8.28 -6.79 7.58
C HIS A 182 -9.62 -6.26 8.10
N PHE A 183 -10.01 -5.03 7.72
CA PHE A 183 -11.23 -4.43 8.20
C PHE A 183 -12.47 -5.00 7.51
N THR A 184 -13.53 -5.20 8.29
CA THR A 184 -14.90 -5.36 7.82
C THR A 184 -15.69 -4.09 8.08
N ARG A 185 -16.86 -3.91 7.45
CA ARG A 185 -17.74 -2.76 7.73
C ARG A 185 -18.23 -2.80 9.18
N GLU A 186 -18.60 -3.97 9.65
CA GLU A 186 -19.08 -4.23 11.00
C GLU A 186 -18.03 -3.83 12.05
N LEU A 187 -16.74 -4.16 11.82
CA LEU A 187 -15.67 -3.78 12.72
C LEU A 187 -15.46 -2.25 12.73
N LEU A 188 -15.54 -1.59 11.57
CA LEU A 188 -15.45 -0.12 11.49
C LEU A 188 -16.63 0.54 12.21
N ASP A 189 -17.86 0.07 12.03
CA ASP A 189 -19.06 0.57 12.70
C ASP A 189 -18.95 0.39 14.24
N GLN A 190 -18.42 -0.75 14.69
CA GLN A 190 -18.14 -0.99 16.09
C GLN A 190 -17.13 0.04 16.65
N ILE A 191 -16.02 0.25 15.94
CA ILE A 191 -14.98 1.21 16.34
C ILE A 191 -15.56 2.65 16.41
N GLU A 192 -16.33 3.07 15.42
CA GLU A 192 -16.99 4.38 15.44
C GLU A 192 -17.97 4.51 16.62
N SER A 193 -18.73 3.44 16.93
CA SER A 193 -19.68 3.42 18.06
C SER A 193 -19.02 3.61 19.42
N MET A 194 -17.73 3.28 19.55
CA MET A 194 -16.92 3.51 20.75
C MET A 194 -16.49 4.98 20.92
N GLY A 195 -16.76 5.83 19.92
CA GLY A 195 -16.33 7.23 19.89
C GLY A 195 -14.89 7.42 19.39
N VAL A 196 -14.39 6.47 18.62
CA VAL A 196 -13.17 6.60 17.81
C VAL A 196 -13.53 7.27 16.49
N ASN A 197 -12.77 8.28 16.10
CA ASN A 197 -12.96 8.92 14.80
C ASN A 197 -12.34 8.07 13.69
N VAL A 198 -13.11 7.74 12.66
CA VAL A 198 -12.62 7.09 11.45
C VAL A 198 -12.51 8.11 10.33
N CYS A 199 -11.29 8.28 9.82
CA CYS A 199 -10.95 9.25 8.80
C CYS A 199 -10.21 8.60 7.62
N TYR A 200 -10.26 9.26 6.47
CA TYR A 200 -9.65 8.74 5.24
C TYR A 200 -8.68 9.74 4.64
N VAL A 201 -7.60 9.22 4.11
CA VAL A 201 -6.67 9.89 3.21
C VAL A 201 -6.59 9.08 1.93
N THR A 202 -6.13 9.69 0.85
CA THR A 202 -5.84 8.96 -0.38
C THR A 202 -4.34 8.99 -0.65
N LEU A 203 -3.74 7.85 -0.88
CA LEU A 203 -2.41 7.72 -1.49
C LEU A 203 -2.51 6.67 -2.58
N HIS A 204 -2.24 7.07 -3.81
CA HIS A 204 -2.18 6.15 -4.94
C HIS A 204 -0.84 5.42 -4.94
N VAL A 205 -0.89 4.16 -4.50
CA VAL A 205 0.29 3.30 -4.39
C VAL A 205 0.83 2.98 -5.79
N GLY A 206 2.09 3.34 -6.02
CA GLY A 206 2.81 2.99 -7.24
C GLY A 206 3.49 1.63 -7.14
N LEU A 207 3.82 1.02 -8.29
CA LEU A 207 4.57 -0.26 -8.32
C LEU A 207 6.01 -0.12 -7.79
N GLY A 208 6.49 1.10 -7.55
CA GLY A 208 7.77 1.37 -6.89
C GLY A 208 7.88 0.73 -5.50
N THR A 209 6.74 0.59 -4.79
CA THR A 209 6.66 -0.04 -3.47
C THR A 209 7.18 -1.49 -3.45
N PHE A 210 7.14 -2.18 -4.60
CA PHE A 210 7.63 -3.56 -4.72
C PHE A 210 9.06 -3.66 -5.23
N ARG A 211 9.75 -2.54 -5.47
CA ARG A 211 11.15 -2.54 -5.89
C ARG A 211 12.04 -2.74 -4.67
N PRO A 212 13.03 -3.65 -4.74
CA PRO A 212 13.99 -3.82 -3.65
C PRO A 212 14.87 -2.57 -3.52
N VAL A 213 15.30 -2.28 -2.31
CA VAL A 213 16.35 -1.29 -2.04
C VAL A 213 17.66 -1.81 -2.65
N LYS A 214 18.30 -1.00 -3.48
CA LYS A 214 19.52 -1.39 -4.19
C LYS A 214 20.78 -0.95 -3.46
N GLU A 215 20.71 0.17 -2.78
CA GLU A 215 21.81 0.82 -2.07
C GLU A 215 22.10 0.07 -0.77
N ASP A 216 23.38 -0.14 -0.46
CA ASP A 216 23.79 -0.77 0.79
C ASP A 216 23.62 0.18 1.98
N GLU A 217 23.94 1.47 1.79
CA GLU A 217 23.67 2.53 2.78
C GLU A 217 22.30 3.11 2.52
N ILE A 218 21.37 2.95 3.49
CA ILE A 218 19.96 3.30 3.31
C ILE A 218 19.73 4.80 3.09
N GLU A 219 20.62 5.65 3.61
CA GLU A 219 20.53 7.11 3.46
C GLU A 219 20.68 7.56 2.00
N ASN A 220 21.27 6.72 1.15
CA ASN A 220 21.43 6.98 -0.29
C ASN A 220 20.23 6.50 -1.12
N HIS A 221 19.24 5.85 -0.50
CA HIS A 221 18.07 5.35 -1.20
C HIS A 221 17.13 6.49 -1.59
N GLU A 222 16.81 6.58 -2.88
CA GLU A 222 15.82 7.51 -3.41
C GLU A 222 14.43 6.85 -3.44
N MET A 223 13.53 7.34 -2.57
CA MET A 223 12.14 6.89 -2.59
C MET A 223 11.41 7.39 -3.84
N HIS A 224 10.60 6.49 -4.40
CA HIS A 224 9.66 6.85 -5.45
C HIS A 224 8.58 7.82 -4.94
N SER A 225 8.09 8.65 -5.87
CA SER A 225 7.03 9.61 -5.55
C SER A 225 5.65 8.97 -5.72
N GLU A 226 4.73 9.28 -4.79
CA GLU A 226 3.34 8.87 -4.81
C GLU A 226 2.43 10.07 -4.54
N PHE A 227 1.27 10.11 -5.19
CA PHE A 227 0.34 11.22 -5.04
C PHE A 227 -0.60 10.99 -3.86
N CYS A 228 -0.72 12.02 -3.01
CA CYS A 228 -1.50 11.99 -1.78
C CYS A 228 -2.56 13.09 -1.76
N ILE A 229 -3.67 12.82 -1.07
CA ILE A 229 -4.73 13.79 -0.79
C ILE A 229 -5.13 13.67 0.69
N ILE A 230 -5.19 14.80 1.37
CA ILE A 230 -5.73 14.94 2.72
C ILE A 230 -6.99 15.80 2.65
N PRO A 231 -8.19 15.20 2.77
CA PRO A 231 -9.44 15.93 2.75
C PRO A 231 -9.62 16.84 3.97
N GLU A 232 -10.44 17.89 3.82
CA GLU A 232 -10.73 18.87 4.89
C GLU A 232 -11.22 18.22 6.18
N ARG A 233 -12.15 17.25 6.07
CA ARG A 233 -12.67 16.51 7.23
C ARG A 233 -11.54 15.83 8.01
N THR A 234 -10.65 15.14 7.31
CA THR A 234 -9.51 14.43 7.93
C THR A 234 -8.53 15.41 8.56
N ALA A 235 -8.16 16.47 7.83
CA ALA A 235 -7.25 17.51 8.34
C ALA A 235 -7.76 18.11 9.65
N ARG A 236 -9.05 18.46 9.70
CA ARG A 236 -9.71 19.03 10.89
C ARG A 236 -9.72 18.03 12.05
N ILE A 237 -10.20 16.81 11.84
CA ILE A 237 -10.37 15.81 12.91
C ILE A 237 -9.00 15.40 13.49
N VAL A 238 -8.00 15.14 12.65
CA VAL A 238 -6.63 14.80 13.11
C VAL A 238 -6.06 15.94 13.97
N THR A 239 -6.20 17.19 13.50
CA THR A 239 -5.73 18.36 14.26
C THR A 239 -6.46 18.52 15.60
N GLU A 240 -7.78 18.33 15.62
CA GLU A 240 -8.58 18.38 16.85
C GLU A 240 -8.19 17.25 17.81
N THR A 241 -7.98 16.04 17.30
CA THR A 241 -7.51 14.87 18.07
C THR A 241 -6.18 15.16 18.76
N LYS A 242 -5.20 15.68 18.03
CA LYS A 242 -3.87 16.02 18.59
C LYS A 242 -4.00 17.10 19.66
N ARG A 243 -4.76 18.14 19.42
CA ARG A 243 -5.01 19.22 20.40
C ARG A 243 -5.71 18.74 21.68
N ALA A 244 -6.57 17.75 21.55
CA ALA A 244 -7.25 17.14 22.70
C ALA A 244 -6.40 16.09 23.45
N GLY A 245 -5.17 15.82 23.00
CA GLY A 245 -4.30 14.78 23.57
C GLY A 245 -4.73 13.35 23.24
N GLY A 246 -5.57 13.18 22.20
CA GLY A 246 -5.92 11.88 21.62
C GLY A 246 -4.83 11.33 20.74
N ARG A 247 -4.91 10.02 20.40
CA ARG A 247 -3.94 9.35 19.53
C ARG A 247 -4.40 9.38 18.08
N VAL A 248 -3.46 9.57 17.17
CA VAL A 248 -3.64 9.39 15.73
C VAL A 248 -3.00 8.05 15.34
N ILE A 249 -3.82 7.11 14.89
CA ILE A 249 -3.44 5.74 14.55
C ILE A 249 -3.52 5.58 13.04
N ALA A 250 -2.37 5.42 12.38
CA ALA A 250 -2.33 5.19 10.96
C ALA A 250 -2.61 3.71 10.63
N VAL A 251 -3.46 3.46 9.63
CA VAL A 251 -3.67 2.13 9.06
C VAL A 251 -2.90 2.01 7.76
N GLY A 252 -1.84 1.25 7.80
CA GLY A 252 -0.89 1.05 6.72
C GLY A 252 0.21 2.12 6.65
N THR A 253 1.33 1.70 6.10
CA THR A 253 2.47 2.58 5.84
C THR A 253 2.13 3.71 4.87
N THR A 254 1.12 3.52 4.02
CA THR A 254 0.61 4.54 3.09
C THR A 254 -0.07 5.69 3.83
N SER A 255 -0.95 5.41 4.79
CA SER A 255 -1.57 6.44 5.65
C SER A 255 -0.51 7.14 6.50
N CYS A 256 0.43 6.39 7.08
CA CYS A 256 1.55 6.94 7.84
C CYS A 256 2.36 7.93 6.98
N ARG A 257 2.81 7.52 5.79
CA ARG A 257 3.60 8.37 4.89
C ARG A 257 2.83 9.61 4.45
N THR A 258 1.53 9.49 4.19
CA THR A 258 0.67 10.63 3.84
C THR A 258 0.61 11.63 4.99
N LEU A 259 0.31 11.18 6.19
CA LEU A 259 0.20 12.05 7.35
C LEU A 259 1.53 12.74 7.68
N GLU A 260 2.63 11.97 7.73
CA GLU A 260 3.95 12.50 8.07
C GLU A 260 4.53 13.46 7.01
N SER A 261 4.13 13.31 5.73
CA SER A 261 4.57 14.20 4.66
C SER A 261 4.03 15.61 4.77
N PHE A 262 2.81 15.77 5.29
CA PHE A 262 2.10 17.04 5.28
C PHE A 262 1.86 17.61 6.68
N ALA A 263 2.09 16.87 7.76
CA ALA A 263 1.92 17.36 9.12
C ALA A 263 2.92 18.46 9.45
N ASN A 264 2.43 19.48 10.15
CA ASN A 264 3.26 20.53 10.74
C ASN A 264 4.05 19.98 11.95
N GLU A 265 5.06 20.73 12.41
CA GLU A 265 5.88 20.32 13.56
C GLU A 265 5.09 20.20 14.88
N ASP A 266 3.95 20.84 15.00
CA ASP A 266 3.04 20.74 16.15
C ASP A 266 2.04 19.56 16.04
N GLY A 267 2.17 18.74 14.99
CA GLY A 267 1.30 17.60 14.69
C GLY A 267 -0.05 17.98 14.06
N SER A 268 -0.32 19.26 13.82
CA SER A 268 -1.51 19.68 13.08
C SER A 268 -1.40 19.29 11.61
N LEU A 269 -2.53 18.99 10.98
CA LEU A 269 -2.60 18.50 9.62
C LEU A 269 -3.36 19.50 8.72
N PRO A 270 -2.71 20.14 7.73
CA PRO A 270 -3.39 21.00 6.78
C PRO A 270 -4.15 20.17 5.72
N VAL A 271 -5.18 20.77 5.13
CA VAL A 271 -5.77 20.26 3.87
C VAL A 271 -4.69 20.31 2.80
N SER A 272 -4.42 19.21 2.15
CA SER A 272 -3.28 19.11 1.24
C SER A 272 -3.54 18.12 0.12
N SER A 273 -2.91 18.37 -1.02
CA SER A 273 -2.73 17.38 -2.08
C SER A 273 -1.37 17.60 -2.74
N GLY A 274 -0.70 16.54 -3.08
CA GLY A 274 0.63 16.64 -3.70
C GLY A 274 1.40 15.33 -3.70
N TRP A 275 2.59 15.40 -4.23
CA TRP A 275 3.50 14.27 -4.32
C TRP A 275 4.34 14.15 -3.05
N THR A 276 4.52 12.91 -2.57
CA THR A 276 5.45 12.57 -1.50
C THR A 276 6.46 11.55 -1.95
N ASN A 277 7.70 11.77 -1.57
CA ASN A 277 8.79 10.80 -1.66
C ASN A 277 9.43 10.58 -0.29
N ILE A 278 8.67 10.80 0.78
CA ILE A 278 9.17 10.66 2.15
C ILE A 278 9.72 9.24 2.37
N PHE A 279 10.96 9.18 2.87
CA PHE A 279 11.60 7.96 3.30
C PHE A 279 11.78 8.02 4.82
N ILE A 280 11.04 7.15 5.51
CA ILE A 280 11.06 7.06 6.98
C ILE A 280 11.91 5.85 7.38
N TYR A 281 12.95 6.11 8.18
CA TYR A 281 13.86 5.10 8.73
C TYR A 281 14.33 5.52 10.12
N PRO A 282 15.01 4.68 10.92
CA PRO A 282 15.42 5.00 12.28
C PRO A 282 16.17 6.32 12.37
N GLY A 283 15.75 7.16 13.32
CA GLY A 283 16.17 8.56 13.46
C GLY A 283 15.11 9.58 12.99
N TYR A 284 14.08 9.12 12.25
CA TYR A 284 12.95 9.97 11.90
C TYR A 284 12.12 10.30 13.14
N ARG A 285 11.74 11.59 13.28
CA ARG A 285 10.86 12.06 14.34
C ARG A 285 9.42 12.15 13.81
N PHE A 286 8.56 11.28 14.28
CA PHE A 286 7.14 11.33 13.94
C PHE A 286 6.48 12.59 14.51
N LYS A 287 5.69 13.26 13.66
CA LYS A 287 4.99 14.51 13.97
C LYS A 287 3.51 14.26 14.25
N CYS A 288 2.89 13.41 13.49
CA CYS A 288 1.45 13.22 13.46
C CYS A 288 1.01 11.91 14.13
N ILE A 289 1.57 10.76 13.72
CA ILE A 289 1.08 9.49 14.19
C ILE A 289 1.62 9.10 15.57
N ASP A 290 0.77 8.46 16.36
CA ASP A 290 1.11 7.93 17.67
C ASP A 290 1.20 6.39 17.68
N ALA A 291 0.47 5.73 16.75
CA ALA A 291 0.45 4.29 16.59
C ALA A 291 0.27 3.91 15.10
N LEU A 292 0.61 2.68 14.77
CA LEU A 292 0.56 2.15 13.41
C LEU A 292 -0.03 0.74 13.40
N ILE A 293 -1.01 0.49 12.52
CA ILE A 293 -1.48 -0.84 12.15
C ILE A 293 -0.90 -1.16 10.78
N THR A 294 -0.22 -2.29 10.63
CA THR A 294 0.45 -2.65 9.38
C THR A 294 0.51 -4.17 9.18
N ASN A 295 0.84 -4.62 7.96
CA ASN A 295 1.20 -6.02 7.71
C ASN A 295 2.66 -6.27 8.12
N PHE A 296 3.07 -7.54 8.15
CA PHE A 296 4.49 -7.90 8.21
C PHE A 296 5.15 -7.67 6.84
N HIS A 297 6.36 -7.10 6.85
CA HIS A 297 7.07 -6.65 5.66
C HIS A 297 8.27 -7.53 5.31
N LEU A 298 8.79 -7.35 4.08
CA LEU A 298 9.99 -8.04 3.58
C LEU A 298 11.24 -7.65 4.37
N PRO A 299 12.19 -8.59 4.51
CA PRO A 299 13.55 -8.25 4.90
C PRO A 299 14.11 -7.15 4.00
N GLU A 300 14.95 -6.29 4.56
CA GLU A 300 15.67 -5.23 3.84
C GLU A 300 14.78 -4.21 3.08
N SER A 301 13.46 -4.21 3.31
CA SER A 301 12.54 -3.29 2.63
C SER A 301 12.47 -1.91 3.31
N THR A 302 12.07 -0.89 2.56
CA THR A 302 11.80 0.44 3.12
C THR A 302 10.69 0.41 4.17
N LEU A 303 9.81 -0.57 4.13
CA LEU A 303 8.68 -0.70 5.04
C LEU A 303 9.09 -1.24 6.42
N ILE A 304 10.01 -2.22 6.51
CA ILE A 304 10.54 -2.64 7.81
C ILE A 304 11.39 -1.52 8.44
N MET A 305 12.03 -0.68 7.62
CA MET A 305 12.76 0.50 8.09
C MET A 305 11.82 1.53 8.72
N LEU A 306 10.65 1.79 8.10
CA LEU A 306 9.62 2.67 8.65
C LEU A 306 9.09 2.14 9.99
N VAL A 307 8.75 0.86 10.07
CA VAL A 307 8.27 0.23 11.30
C VAL A 307 9.35 0.29 12.39
N SER A 308 10.62 0.08 12.02
CA SER A 308 11.78 0.21 12.91
C SER A 308 12.03 1.64 13.39
N ALA A 309 11.65 2.64 12.58
CA ALA A 309 11.71 4.04 13.02
C ALA A 309 10.70 4.34 14.14
N LEU A 310 9.54 3.67 14.13
CA LEU A 310 8.47 3.91 15.11
C LEU A 310 8.73 3.17 16.44
N ALA A 311 9.15 1.91 16.39
CA ALA A 311 9.25 1.04 17.57
C ALA A 311 10.69 0.74 18.01
N GLY A 312 11.68 1.22 17.26
CA GLY A 312 13.06 0.80 17.44
C GLY A 312 13.39 -0.50 16.70
N ARG A 313 14.56 -0.53 16.06
CA ARG A 313 14.99 -1.66 15.22
C ARG A 313 15.02 -2.99 15.99
N GLU A 314 15.54 -2.99 17.21
CA GLU A 314 15.68 -4.22 18.01
C GLU A 314 14.33 -4.82 18.39
N HIS A 315 13.37 -3.99 18.82
CA HIS A 315 12.01 -4.44 19.12
C HIS A 315 11.34 -5.03 17.87
N VAL A 316 11.48 -4.37 16.72
CA VAL A 316 10.89 -4.83 15.46
C VAL A 316 11.51 -6.15 15.02
N LEU A 317 12.83 -6.28 15.00
CA LEU A 317 13.49 -7.53 14.57
C LEU A 317 13.15 -8.69 15.53
N ASN A 318 13.04 -8.42 16.84
CA ASN A 318 12.60 -9.42 17.80
C ASN A 318 11.13 -9.85 17.55
N ALA A 319 10.25 -8.86 17.26
CA ALA A 319 8.85 -9.14 16.93
C ALA A 319 8.72 -9.96 15.64
N TYR A 320 9.54 -9.67 14.63
CA TYR A 320 9.55 -10.41 13.35
C TYR A 320 10.10 -11.83 13.52
N LYS A 321 11.13 -12.02 14.35
CA LYS A 321 11.62 -13.36 14.73
C LYS A 321 10.52 -14.15 15.43
N CYS A 322 9.85 -13.56 16.42
CA CYS A 322 8.71 -14.17 17.10
C CYS A 322 7.59 -14.52 16.10
N ALA A 323 7.28 -13.63 15.14
CA ALA A 323 6.28 -13.86 14.11
C ALA A 323 6.61 -15.07 13.23
N VAL A 324 7.89 -15.26 12.87
CA VAL A 324 8.35 -16.43 12.11
C VAL A 324 8.22 -17.71 12.96
N GLU A 325 8.67 -17.71 14.21
CA GLU A 325 8.58 -18.84 15.13
C GLU A 325 7.11 -19.26 15.39
N GLU A 326 6.22 -18.27 15.56
CA GLU A 326 4.79 -18.44 15.77
C GLU A 326 3.99 -18.66 14.46
N LYS A 327 4.67 -18.74 13.31
CA LYS A 327 4.08 -18.98 11.98
C LYS A 327 2.99 -17.96 11.62
N TYR A 328 3.25 -16.68 11.84
CA TYR A 328 2.44 -15.62 11.26
C TYR A 328 2.56 -15.63 9.74
N ARG A 329 1.53 -15.18 9.07
CA ARG A 329 1.49 -15.02 7.63
C ARG A 329 2.03 -13.64 7.27
N PHE A 330 2.86 -13.57 6.25
CA PHE A 330 3.55 -12.35 5.84
C PHE A 330 2.97 -11.72 4.58
N PHE A 331 3.19 -10.43 4.37
CA PHE A 331 2.85 -9.59 3.24
C PHE A 331 1.36 -9.28 3.07
N SER A 332 0.95 -8.98 1.80
CA SER A 332 -0.33 -8.37 1.44
C SER A 332 -1.56 -9.11 1.97
N PHE A 333 -1.54 -10.45 1.96
CA PHE A 333 -2.62 -11.29 2.46
C PHE A 333 -2.27 -11.95 3.81
N GLY A 334 -1.20 -11.49 4.43
CA GLY A 334 -0.73 -12.00 5.70
C GLY A 334 -1.52 -11.46 6.88
N ASP A 335 -0.92 -11.60 8.05
CA ASP A 335 -1.44 -11.13 9.33
C ASP A 335 -1.05 -9.67 9.58
N ALA A 336 -1.55 -9.10 10.66
CA ALA A 336 -1.34 -7.71 11.03
C ALA A 336 -0.46 -7.56 12.26
N MET A 337 0.14 -6.36 12.38
CA MET A 337 0.82 -5.89 13.57
C MET A 337 0.24 -4.52 13.96
N MET A 338 -0.01 -4.30 15.25
CA MET A 338 -0.30 -3.00 15.84
C MET A 338 0.87 -2.58 16.72
N ILE A 339 1.36 -1.37 16.53
CA ILE A 339 2.48 -0.77 17.26
C ILE A 339 1.97 0.50 17.94
N GLU A 340 2.06 0.56 19.27
CA GLU A 340 1.60 1.71 20.04
C GLU A 340 2.53 2.12 21.19
#